data_80b449e5a3923fdb042526d8891394a2
#
_entry.id   80b449e5a3923fdb042526d8891394a2
#
_cell.length_a   1.000
_cell.length_b   1.000
_cell.length_c   1.000
_cell.angle_alpha   90.00
_cell.angle_beta   90.00
_cell.angle_gamma   90.00
#
_symmetry.space_group_name_H-M   'P 1'
#
loop_
_entity.id
_entity.type
_entity.pdbx_description
1 polymer ?
#
loop_
_entity_poly.entity_id
_entity_poly.type
_entity_poly.pdbx_seq_one_letter_code
_entity_poly.pdbx_strand_id
1 'polypeptide(L)'
;MPGSTRKLPVWLPILVLLIAMSSIQSGASLAKSLFPLVGAPGVTALRLALGTLILIAFFKPWRLRFAKEQRLPLLFYGLSLGGMNYLFYLSIQTVPLGIAVALEFTGPLAVALFSSRRPVDFIWVVLAVLGLWFLLPLGQDVSHVDLTGAALALGAGACWAVYILTGQRAGAEHGPATVAVGSLIAALIFVPIGAVQAGDALWHWSILPLGLAVAVLSTALPYSLEMIALTRLPTRTFGTLMSMEPALAAVSGMVFLGEALMGVQIMALCAIIAASMGSTLTIRREPQIKQVDVK
;
A
#
# COMPACT_ATOMS: atom_id res chain seq x y z
N MET A 1 28.06 24.53 -19.47
CA MET A 1 28.61 23.63 -18.42
C MET A 1 27.54 22.59 -18.11
N PRO A 2 27.71 21.31 -18.38
CA PRO A 2 26.73 20.31 -18.02
C PRO A 2 26.82 20.08 -16.52
N GLY A 3 25.73 20.41 -15.81
CA GLY A 3 25.62 20.23 -14.38
C GLY A 3 25.85 18.76 -14.02
N SER A 4 26.88 18.49 -13.24
CA SER A 4 27.14 17.23 -12.59
C SER A 4 25.91 16.84 -11.74
N THR A 5 25.07 15.96 -12.26
CA THR A 5 24.05 15.28 -11.47
C THR A 5 24.78 14.42 -10.45
N ARG A 6 24.97 14.95 -9.24
CA ARG A 6 25.45 14.17 -8.10
C ARG A 6 24.54 12.95 -7.95
N LYS A 7 25.05 11.78 -8.33
CA LYS A 7 24.35 10.52 -8.07
C LYS A 7 24.16 10.40 -6.57
N LEU A 8 22.93 10.51 -6.11
CA LEU A 8 22.61 10.32 -4.70
C LEU A 8 23.08 8.91 -4.29
N PRO A 9 23.63 8.75 -3.10
CA PRO A 9 24.08 7.45 -2.61
C PRO A 9 22.89 6.47 -2.57
N VAL A 10 23.11 5.22 -2.93
CA VAL A 10 22.09 4.16 -3.09
C VAL A 10 21.31 3.93 -1.78
N TRP A 11 21.93 4.16 -0.63
CA TRP A 11 21.27 3.99 0.67
C TRP A 11 20.17 5.04 0.92
N LEU A 12 20.21 6.20 0.29
CA LEU A 12 19.24 7.27 0.53
C LEU A 12 17.82 6.90 0.05
N PRO A 13 17.60 6.40 -1.18
CA PRO A 13 16.27 5.90 -1.58
C PRO A 13 15.79 4.71 -0.74
N ILE A 14 16.69 3.86 -0.23
CA ILE A 14 16.34 2.77 0.68
C ILE A 14 15.81 3.34 2.00
N LEU A 15 16.52 4.29 2.58
CA LEU A 15 16.08 4.95 3.83
C LEU A 15 14.74 5.68 3.63
N VAL A 16 14.57 6.37 2.51
CA VAL A 16 13.31 7.05 2.15
C VAL A 16 12.15 6.05 2.10
N LEU A 17 12.35 4.87 1.49
CA LEU A 17 11.33 3.83 1.43
C LEU A 17 11.01 3.26 2.81
N LEU A 18 12.01 2.97 3.64
CA LEU A 18 11.79 2.48 5.01
C LEU A 18 11.03 3.52 5.86
N ILE A 19 11.33 4.81 5.72
CA ILE A 19 10.57 5.88 6.37
C ILE A 19 9.13 5.89 5.87
N ALA A 20 8.90 5.74 4.55
CA ALA A 20 7.56 5.68 3.97
C ALA A 20 6.74 4.54 4.56
N MET A 21 7.30 3.33 4.58
CA MET A 21 6.64 2.14 5.12
C MET A 21 6.37 2.28 6.63
N SER A 22 7.34 2.75 7.40
CA SER A 22 7.15 2.98 8.84
C SER A 22 6.08 4.05 9.10
N SER A 23 6.05 5.11 8.28
CA SER A 23 5.03 6.16 8.37
C SER A 23 3.64 5.63 8.09
N ILE A 24 3.45 4.84 7.03
CA ILE A 24 2.13 4.32 6.67
C ILE A 24 1.59 3.36 7.73
N GLN A 25 2.44 2.51 8.30
CA GLN A 25 2.03 1.56 9.33
C GLN A 25 1.73 2.26 10.68
N SER A 26 2.54 3.24 11.04
CA SER A 26 2.27 4.09 12.22
C SER A 26 0.99 4.91 12.02
N GLY A 27 0.77 5.43 10.82
CA GLY A 27 -0.46 6.15 10.45
C GLY A 27 -1.70 5.24 10.49
N ALA A 28 -1.58 3.98 10.07
CA ALA A 28 -2.65 2.99 10.18
C ALA A 28 -2.97 2.63 11.64
N SER A 29 -1.96 2.48 12.48
CA SER A 29 -2.14 2.29 13.92
C SER A 29 -2.83 3.49 14.56
N LEU A 30 -2.40 4.71 14.23
CA LEU A 30 -3.03 5.93 14.71
C LEU A 30 -4.48 6.05 14.22
N ALA A 31 -4.76 5.63 13.00
CA ALA A 31 -6.09 5.63 12.42
C ALA A 31 -7.08 4.74 13.21
N LYS A 32 -6.63 3.60 13.75
CA LYS A 32 -7.46 2.72 14.59
C LYS A 32 -7.97 3.45 15.85
N SER A 33 -7.24 4.43 16.39
CA SER A 33 -7.69 5.21 17.53
C SER A 33 -8.90 6.12 17.23
N LEU A 34 -9.14 6.44 15.95
CA LEU A 34 -10.31 7.19 15.48
C LEU A 34 -11.54 6.30 15.23
N PHE A 35 -11.39 4.98 15.13
CA PHE A 35 -12.52 4.09 14.83
C PHE A 35 -13.68 4.19 15.81
N PRO A 36 -13.48 4.32 17.12
CA PRO A 36 -14.59 4.50 18.06
C PRO A 36 -15.37 5.79 17.84
N LEU A 37 -14.77 6.80 17.21
CA LEU A 37 -15.37 8.13 17.02
C LEU A 37 -16.13 8.23 15.69
N VAL A 38 -15.51 7.79 14.59
CA VAL A 38 -16.05 7.99 13.24
C VAL A 38 -16.15 6.70 12.41
N GLY A 39 -15.79 5.56 12.98
CA GLY A 39 -15.71 4.28 12.27
C GLY A 39 -14.59 4.24 11.23
N ALA A 40 -14.30 3.04 10.70
CA ALA A 40 -13.30 2.88 9.63
C ALA A 40 -13.65 3.63 8.34
N PRO A 41 -14.94 3.68 7.90
CA PRO A 41 -15.33 4.46 6.75
C PRO A 41 -15.07 5.96 6.92
N GLY A 42 -15.37 6.52 8.10
CA GLY A 42 -15.11 7.93 8.41
C GLY A 42 -13.62 8.25 8.42
N VAL A 43 -12.80 7.37 8.99
CA VAL A 43 -11.34 7.52 8.96
C VAL A 43 -10.81 7.46 7.53
N THR A 44 -11.34 6.55 6.69
CA THR A 44 -10.97 6.48 5.27
C THR A 44 -11.34 7.79 4.55
N ALA A 45 -12.53 8.35 4.82
CA ALA A 45 -12.95 9.62 4.25
C ALA A 45 -12.02 10.78 4.68
N LEU A 46 -11.71 10.91 5.97
CA LEU A 46 -10.79 11.94 6.48
C LEU A 46 -9.40 11.81 5.84
N ARG A 47 -8.86 10.60 5.85
CA ARG A 47 -7.54 10.31 5.28
C ARG A 47 -7.47 10.67 3.80
N LEU A 48 -8.45 10.21 2.99
CA LEU A 48 -8.48 10.48 1.57
C LEU A 48 -8.76 11.96 1.29
N ALA A 49 -9.69 12.60 1.98
CA ALA A 49 -9.99 14.01 1.76
C ALA A 49 -8.78 14.90 2.08
N LEU A 50 -8.28 14.84 3.31
CA LEU A 50 -7.17 15.69 3.76
C LEU A 50 -5.86 15.35 3.05
N GLY A 51 -5.57 14.04 2.85
CA GLY A 51 -4.38 13.60 2.13
C GLY A 51 -4.40 14.05 0.65
N THR A 52 -5.56 13.95 -0.01
CA THR A 52 -5.74 14.43 -1.38
C THR A 52 -5.55 15.95 -1.47
N LEU A 53 -6.11 16.72 -0.53
CA LEU A 53 -5.91 18.17 -0.50
C LEU A 53 -4.44 18.54 -0.40
N ILE A 54 -3.68 17.85 0.48
CA ILE A 54 -2.24 18.05 0.63
C ILE A 54 -1.51 17.72 -0.69
N LEU A 55 -1.80 16.55 -1.27
CA LEU A 55 -1.16 16.11 -2.52
C LEU A 55 -1.48 17.05 -3.69
N ILE A 56 -2.72 17.53 -3.81
CA ILE A 56 -3.14 18.49 -4.83
C ILE A 56 -2.41 19.84 -4.65
N ALA A 57 -2.31 20.33 -3.41
CA ALA A 57 -1.60 21.59 -3.13
C ALA A 57 -0.11 21.48 -3.48
N PHE A 58 0.51 20.33 -3.23
CA PHE A 58 1.92 20.10 -3.46
C PHE A 58 2.23 19.84 -4.95
N PHE A 59 1.54 18.91 -5.58
CA PHE A 59 1.83 18.47 -6.96
C PHE A 59 1.11 19.27 -8.04
N LYS A 60 0.09 20.08 -7.70
CA LYS A 60 -0.65 20.97 -8.62
C LYS A 60 -1.13 20.24 -9.88
N PRO A 61 -1.96 19.17 -9.77
CA PRO A 61 -2.31 18.28 -10.88
C PRO A 61 -3.04 18.97 -12.02
N TRP A 62 -3.63 20.16 -11.81
CA TRP A 62 -4.26 20.97 -12.87
C TRP A 62 -3.30 21.45 -13.95
N ARG A 63 -1.98 21.36 -13.70
CA ARG A 63 -0.94 21.69 -14.68
C ARG A 63 -0.60 20.52 -15.59
N LEU A 64 -1.11 19.32 -15.30
CA LEU A 64 -0.82 18.09 -16.03
C LEU A 64 -1.82 17.89 -17.16
N ARG A 65 -1.32 17.34 -18.27
CA ARG A 65 -2.15 16.94 -19.41
C ARG A 65 -1.94 15.44 -19.63
N PHE A 66 -2.99 14.67 -19.39
CA PHE A 66 -2.96 13.23 -19.63
C PHE A 66 -3.44 12.91 -21.04
N ALA A 67 -2.66 12.10 -21.76
CA ALA A 67 -3.05 11.56 -23.06
C ALA A 67 -4.32 10.71 -22.93
N LYS A 68 -5.06 10.52 -24.03
CA LYS A 68 -6.32 9.74 -24.00
C LYS A 68 -6.09 8.31 -23.54
N GLU A 69 -4.96 7.72 -23.93
CA GLU A 69 -4.54 6.35 -23.62
C GLU A 69 -4.26 6.14 -22.12
N GLN A 70 -3.93 7.22 -21.42
CA GLN A 70 -3.62 7.18 -19.97
C GLN A 70 -4.85 7.35 -19.09
N ARG A 71 -5.97 7.84 -19.62
CA ARG A 71 -7.17 8.16 -18.83
C ARG A 71 -7.80 6.92 -18.20
N LEU A 72 -7.89 5.83 -18.96
CA LEU A 72 -8.45 4.58 -18.44
C LEU A 72 -7.56 3.93 -17.39
N PRO A 73 -6.23 3.74 -17.61
CA PRO A 73 -5.31 3.34 -16.55
C PRO A 73 -5.37 4.22 -15.31
N LEU A 74 -5.46 5.54 -15.46
CA LEU A 74 -5.54 6.50 -14.37
C LEU A 74 -6.85 6.34 -13.56
N LEU A 75 -7.97 6.10 -14.24
CA LEU A 75 -9.26 5.83 -13.60
C LEU A 75 -9.18 4.55 -12.74
N PHE A 76 -8.69 3.45 -13.32
CA PHE A 76 -8.53 2.19 -12.57
C PHE A 76 -7.51 2.31 -11.44
N TYR A 77 -6.44 3.07 -11.64
CA TYR A 77 -5.47 3.40 -10.59
C TYR A 77 -6.15 4.10 -9.40
N GLY A 78 -6.95 5.14 -9.66
CA GLY A 78 -7.65 5.88 -8.61
C GLY A 78 -8.74 5.05 -7.92
N LEU A 79 -9.51 4.27 -8.69
CA LEU A 79 -10.54 3.36 -8.14
C LEU A 79 -9.92 2.28 -7.24
N SER A 80 -8.85 1.65 -7.71
CA SER A 80 -8.15 0.61 -6.95
C SER A 80 -7.46 1.19 -5.71
N LEU A 81 -6.87 2.38 -5.80
CA LEU A 81 -6.30 3.09 -4.65
C LEU A 81 -7.36 3.34 -3.57
N GLY A 82 -8.53 3.84 -3.95
CA GLY A 82 -9.63 4.08 -3.00
C GLY A 82 -10.22 2.80 -2.45
N GLY A 83 -10.48 1.80 -3.31
CA GLY A 83 -11.00 0.49 -2.92
C GLY A 83 -10.05 -0.25 -1.98
N MET A 84 -8.75 -0.26 -2.27
CA MET A 84 -7.72 -0.82 -1.42
C MET A 84 -7.78 -0.20 -0.01
N ASN A 85 -7.72 1.12 0.07
CA ASN A 85 -7.78 1.81 1.35
C ASN A 85 -9.09 1.56 2.12
N TYR A 86 -10.22 1.59 1.44
CA TYR A 86 -11.52 1.38 2.06
C TYR A 86 -11.66 -0.05 2.64
N LEU A 87 -11.35 -1.07 1.85
CA LEU A 87 -11.41 -2.47 2.26
C LEU A 87 -10.39 -2.78 3.37
N PHE A 88 -9.18 -2.23 3.27
CA PHE A 88 -8.16 -2.41 4.29
C PHE A 88 -8.59 -1.85 5.65
N TYR A 89 -9.13 -0.62 5.68
CA TYR A 89 -9.57 -0.02 6.94
C TYR A 89 -10.79 -0.73 7.54
N LEU A 90 -11.67 -1.28 6.73
CA LEU A 90 -12.73 -2.17 7.21
C LEU A 90 -12.13 -3.46 7.81
N SER A 91 -11.14 -4.06 7.16
CA SER A 91 -10.47 -5.27 7.64
C SER A 91 -9.83 -5.08 9.02
N ILE A 92 -9.05 -4.02 9.21
CA ILE A 92 -8.32 -3.79 10.47
C ILE A 92 -9.21 -3.39 11.65
N GLN A 93 -10.53 -3.29 11.48
CA GLN A 93 -11.47 -3.20 12.61
C GLN A 93 -11.48 -4.49 13.43
N THR A 94 -11.37 -5.63 12.76
CA THR A 94 -11.53 -6.96 13.36
C THR A 94 -10.29 -7.84 13.25
N VAL A 95 -9.35 -7.47 12.36
CA VAL A 95 -8.12 -8.22 12.10
C VAL A 95 -6.92 -7.42 12.65
N PRO A 96 -5.96 -8.07 13.34
CA PRO A 96 -4.71 -7.43 13.74
C PRO A 96 -3.96 -6.85 12.55
N LEU A 97 -3.32 -5.68 12.76
CA LEU A 97 -2.72 -4.89 11.68
C LEU A 97 -1.71 -5.68 10.85
N GLY A 98 -0.79 -6.40 11.52
CA GLY A 98 0.23 -7.21 10.82
C GLY A 98 -0.37 -8.32 9.96
N ILE A 99 -1.46 -8.95 10.42
CA ILE A 99 -2.16 -10.01 9.69
C ILE A 99 -2.90 -9.42 8.48
N ALA A 100 -3.60 -8.30 8.66
CA ALA A 100 -4.32 -7.64 7.58
C ALA A 100 -3.35 -7.20 6.46
N VAL A 101 -2.20 -6.60 6.81
CA VAL A 101 -1.17 -6.21 5.84
C VAL A 101 -0.56 -7.43 5.14
N ALA A 102 -0.34 -8.55 5.86
CA ALA A 102 0.17 -9.77 5.24
C ALA A 102 -0.82 -10.36 4.22
N LEU A 103 -2.12 -10.34 4.54
CA LEU A 103 -3.18 -10.77 3.62
C LEU A 103 -3.28 -9.84 2.41
N GLU A 104 -3.27 -8.53 2.63
CA GLU A 104 -3.27 -7.52 1.58
C GLU A 104 -2.05 -7.66 0.66
N PHE A 105 -0.87 -7.96 1.24
CA PHE A 105 0.38 -8.10 0.49
C PHE A 105 0.39 -9.29 -0.49
N THR A 106 -0.56 -10.21 -0.39
CA THR A 106 -0.76 -11.28 -1.38
C THR A 106 -1.05 -10.74 -2.78
N GLY A 107 -1.61 -9.53 -2.90
CA GLY A 107 -1.82 -8.86 -4.18
C GLY A 107 -0.52 -8.56 -4.93
N PRO A 108 0.40 -7.76 -4.37
CA PRO A 108 1.75 -7.56 -4.92
C PRO A 108 2.51 -8.85 -5.18
N LEU A 109 2.41 -9.84 -4.27
CA LEU A 109 3.01 -11.15 -4.44
C LEU A 109 2.45 -11.88 -5.65
N ALA A 110 1.13 -11.88 -5.84
CA ALA A 110 0.48 -12.47 -7.01
C ALA A 110 0.96 -11.80 -8.30
N VAL A 111 1.04 -10.46 -8.34
CA VAL A 111 1.58 -9.74 -9.52
C VAL A 111 3.01 -10.19 -9.83
N ALA A 112 3.86 -10.31 -8.82
CA ALA A 112 5.23 -10.76 -8.99
C ALA A 112 5.30 -12.19 -9.54
N LEU A 113 4.50 -13.12 -8.99
CA LEU A 113 4.45 -14.52 -9.38
C LEU A 113 3.88 -14.73 -10.79
N PHE A 114 2.78 -14.06 -11.13
CA PHE A 114 2.19 -14.16 -12.48
C PHE A 114 3.06 -13.54 -13.57
N SER A 115 3.94 -12.63 -13.19
CA SER A 115 4.93 -12.04 -14.11
C SER A 115 6.15 -12.95 -14.35
N SER A 116 6.32 -14.00 -13.55
CA SER A 116 7.40 -14.97 -13.66
C SER A 116 6.87 -16.34 -14.10
N ARG A 117 7.65 -17.10 -14.88
CA ARG A 117 7.25 -18.41 -15.41
C ARG A 117 8.27 -19.51 -15.09
N ARG A 118 8.91 -19.44 -13.92
CA ARG A 118 9.99 -20.36 -13.57
C ARG A 118 9.54 -21.43 -12.59
N PRO A 119 10.08 -22.65 -12.66
CA PRO A 119 9.78 -23.69 -11.70
C PRO A 119 10.06 -23.28 -10.24
N VAL A 120 11.09 -22.47 -10.04
CA VAL A 120 11.48 -21.96 -8.70
C VAL A 120 10.38 -21.09 -8.07
N ASP A 121 9.54 -20.46 -8.89
CA ASP A 121 8.47 -19.60 -8.39
C ASP A 121 7.36 -20.40 -7.72
N PHE A 122 7.21 -21.70 -8.07
CA PHE A 122 6.30 -22.60 -7.37
C PHE A 122 6.66 -22.77 -5.89
N ILE A 123 7.95 -22.72 -5.54
CA ILE A 123 8.39 -22.78 -4.15
C ILE A 123 7.83 -21.59 -3.37
N TRP A 124 7.91 -20.40 -3.97
CA TRP A 124 7.42 -19.18 -3.37
C TRP A 124 5.90 -19.14 -3.27
N VAL A 125 5.20 -19.68 -4.28
CA VAL A 125 3.72 -19.84 -4.23
C VAL A 125 3.33 -20.77 -3.07
N VAL A 126 3.96 -21.95 -2.97
CA VAL A 126 3.66 -22.91 -1.91
C VAL A 126 3.94 -22.29 -0.54
N LEU A 127 5.08 -21.60 -0.39
CA LEU A 127 5.45 -20.94 0.87
C LEU A 127 4.45 -19.83 1.25
N ALA A 128 3.99 -19.03 0.28
CA ALA A 128 2.98 -18.02 0.52
C ALA A 128 1.62 -18.62 0.90
N VAL A 129 1.19 -19.68 0.19
CA VAL A 129 -0.07 -20.38 0.48
C VAL A 129 -0.04 -21.02 1.86
N LEU A 130 1.08 -21.66 2.23
CA LEU A 130 1.27 -22.19 3.59
C LEU A 130 1.26 -21.09 4.64
N GLY A 131 1.95 -19.98 4.38
CA GLY A 131 1.91 -18.82 5.26
C GLY A 131 0.50 -18.30 5.47
N LEU A 132 -0.27 -18.14 4.38
CA LEU A 132 -1.68 -17.75 4.45
C LEU A 132 -2.54 -18.77 5.21
N TRP A 133 -2.33 -20.06 4.97
CA TRP A 133 -3.05 -21.12 5.65
C TRP A 133 -2.87 -21.07 7.17
N PHE A 134 -1.62 -20.89 7.64
CA PHE A 134 -1.33 -20.77 9.06
C PHE A 134 -1.68 -19.41 9.67
N LEU A 135 -1.86 -18.37 8.83
CA LEU A 135 -2.30 -17.06 9.28
C LEU A 135 -3.82 -17.03 9.52
N LEU A 136 -4.57 -17.78 8.71
CA LEU A 136 -6.03 -17.87 8.81
C LEU A 136 -6.43 -18.85 9.92
N PRO A 137 -7.49 -18.60 10.69
CA PRO A 137 -7.95 -19.47 11.77
C PRO A 137 -8.76 -20.65 11.21
N LEU A 138 -8.10 -21.58 10.53
CA LEU A 138 -8.76 -22.75 9.90
C LEU A 138 -8.88 -23.97 10.81
N GLY A 139 -8.63 -23.88 12.10
CA GLY A 139 -8.75 -25.00 13.05
C GLY A 139 -8.85 -24.57 14.50
N GLN A 140 -9.76 -25.21 15.21
CA GLN A 140 -10.07 -25.22 16.63
C GLN A 140 -9.31 -24.19 17.52
N ASP A 141 -10.07 -23.33 18.20
CA ASP A 141 -9.65 -22.41 19.27
C ASP A 141 -8.79 -21.19 18.90
N VAL A 142 -8.66 -20.85 17.62
CA VAL A 142 -8.04 -19.59 17.23
C VAL A 142 -9.10 -18.50 17.13
N SER A 143 -9.55 -18.04 18.28
CA SER A 143 -10.69 -17.13 18.49
C SER A 143 -10.48 -15.68 18.01
N HIS A 144 -9.55 -15.36 17.09
CA HIS A 144 -9.17 -13.95 16.96
C HIS A 144 -8.96 -13.39 15.56
N VAL A 145 -9.17 -14.13 14.47
CA VAL A 145 -9.17 -13.53 13.13
C VAL A 145 -10.55 -13.70 12.50
N ASP A 146 -11.27 -12.60 12.36
CA ASP A 146 -12.56 -12.57 11.67
C ASP A 146 -12.39 -12.89 10.18
N LEU A 147 -13.14 -13.90 9.69
CA LEU A 147 -13.08 -14.31 8.28
C LEU A 147 -13.56 -13.21 7.34
N THR A 148 -14.52 -12.39 7.78
CA THR A 148 -14.99 -11.25 6.99
C THR A 148 -13.89 -10.22 6.84
N GLY A 149 -13.21 -9.89 7.95
CA GLY A 149 -12.06 -9.00 7.94
C GLY A 149 -10.92 -9.52 7.09
N ALA A 150 -10.63 -10.84 7.16
CA ALA A 150 -9.62 -11.48 6.31
C ALA A 150 -9.98 -11.40 4.82
N ALA A 151 -11.26 -11.65 4.45
CA ALA A 151 -11.73 -11.51 3.07
C ALA A 151 -11.62 -10.07 2.57
N LEU A 152 -11.91 -9.08 3.43
CA LEU A 152 -11.72 -7.66 3.11
C LEU A 152 -10.24 -7.32 2.86
N ALA A 153 -9.32 -7.86 3.66
CA ALA A 153 -7.88 -7.70 3.45
C ALA A 153 -7.40 -8.31 2.13
N LEU A 154 -7.88 -9.51 1.78
CA LEU A 154 -7.59 -10.12 0.48
C LEU A 154 -8.18 -9.31 -0.68
N GLY A 155 -9.38 -8.76 -0.51
CA GLY A 155 -10.00 -7.82 -1.45
C GLY A 155 -9.17 -6.55 -1.64
N ALA A 156 -8.63 -6.00 -0.55
CA ALA A 156 -7.69 -4.89 -0.60
C ALA A 156 -6.42 -5.27 -1.38
N GLY A 157 -5.89 -6.48 -1.18
CA GLY A 157 -4.77 -7.02 -1.93
C GLY A 157 -5.06 -7.13 -3.43
N ALA A 158 -6.25 -7.59 -3.82
CA ALA A 158 -6.67 -7.60 -5.22
C ALA A 158 -6.71 -6.19 -5.82
N CYS A 159 -7.23 -5.22 -5.08
CA CYS A 159 -7.18 -3.81 -5.47
C CYS A 159 -5.73 -3.32 -5.60
N TRP A 160 -4.85 -3.72 -4.68
CA TRP A 160 -3.43 -3.35 -4.75
C TRP A 160 -2.75 -3.92 -6.00
N ALA A 161 -3.05 -5.17 -6.37
CA ALA A 161 -2.57 -5.74 -7.62
C ALA A 161 -2.99 -4.88 -8.85
N VAL A 162 -4.26 -4.48 -8.92
CA VAL A 162 -4.77 -3.58 -9.98
C VAL A 162 -4.06 -2.22 -9.93
N TYR A 163 -3.89 -1.65 -8.72
CA TYR A 163 -3.15 -0.40 -8.50
C TYR A 163 -1.74 -0.47 -9.07
N ILE A 164 -0.98 -1.54 -8.81
CA ILE A 164 0.39 -1.72 -9.33
C ILE A 164 0.38 -1.77 -10.85
N LEU A 165 -0.48 -2.61 -11.45
CA LEU A 165 -0.54 -2.81 -12.90
C LEU A 165 -0.98 -1.56 -13.67
N THR A 166 -1.92 -0.82 -13.12
CA THR A 166 -2.44 0.41 -13.75
C THR A 166 -1.59 1.63 -13.42
N GLY A 167 -1.03 1.71 -12.22
CA GLY A 167 -0.18 2.79 -11.76
C GLY A 167 1.11 2.91 -12.56
N GLN A 168 1.72 1.79 -12.95
CA GLN A 168 2.90 1.79 -13.83
C GLN A 168 2.61 2.49 -15.16
N ARG A 169 1.44 2.23 -15.75
CA ARG A 169 1.03 2.85 -17.02
C ARG A 169 0.60 4.30 -16.85
N ALA A 170 -0.16 4.60 -15.80
CA ALA A 170 -0.66 5.94 -15.52
C ALA A 170 0.47 6.92 -15.13
N GLY A 171 1.47 6.41 -14.37
CA GLY A 171 2.58 7.21 -13.84
C GLY A 171 3.77 7.41 -14.79
N ALA A 172 3.76 6.78 -15.98
CA ALA A 172 4.92 6.74 -16.87
C ALA A 172 5.43 8.13 -17.29
N GLU A 173 4.54 9.11 -17.48
CA GLU A 173 4.92 10.48 -17.92
C GLU A 173 5.05 11.46 -16.76
N HIS A 174 4.16 11.37 -15.76
CA HIS A 174 4.02 12.40 -14.74
C HIS A 174 4.51 11.98 -13.35
N GLY A 175 4.92 10.71 -13.20
CA GLY A 175 5.50 10.18 -11.96
C GLY A 175 4.66 10.50 -10.71
N PRO A 176 5.25 11.15 -9.67
CA PRO A 176 4.56 11.42 -8.40
C PRO A 176 3.30 12.26 -8.52
N ALA A 177 3.20 13.12 -9.54
CA ALA A 177 2.02 13.96 -9.72
C ALA A 177 0.77 13.16 -10.12
N THR A 178 0.94 11.95 -10.68
CA THR A 178 -0.13 10.98 -10.95
C THR A 178 -0.83 10.54 -9.67
N VAL A 179 -0.08 10.45 -8.55
CA VAL A 179 -0.64 10.10 -7.24
C VAL A 179 -1.71 11.09 -6.81
N ALA A 180 -1.50 12.40 -7.04
CA ALA A 180 -2.49 13.42 -6.69
C ALA A 180 -3.80 13.25 -7.47
N VAL A 181 -3.73 12.90 -8.75
CA VAL A 181 -4.93 12.66 -9.57
C VAL A 181 -5.61 11.34 -9.18
N GLY A 182 -4.85 10.28 -8.96
CA GLY A 182 -5.39 9.01 -8.47
C GLY A 182 -6.09 9.15 -7.12
N SER A 183 -5.45 9.87 -6.19
CA SER A 183 -6.05 10.18 -4.88
C SER A 183 -7.32 11.05 -5.02
N LEU A 184 -7.37 11.98 -5.98
CA LEU A 184 -8.57 12.77 -6.26
C LEU A 184 -9.72 11.88 -6.75
N ILE A 185 -9.46 10.94 -7.66
CA ILE A 185 -10.46 9.98 -8.14
C ILE A 185 -10.96 9.13 -6.97
N ALA A 186 -10.04 8.60 -6.15
CA ALA A 186 -10.38 7.85 -4.95
C ALA A 186 -11.23 8.68 -3.98
N ALA A 187 -10.86 9.93 -3.71
CA ALA A 187 -11.56 10.81 -2.80
C ALA A 187 -12.98 11.14 -3.30
N LEU A 188 -13.16 11.40 -4.58
CA LEU A 188 -14.48 11.71 -5.17
C LEU A 188 -15.50 10.58 -4.97
N ILE A 189 -15.05 9.34 -4.83
CA ILE A 189 -15.92 8.17 -4.67
C ILE A 189 -16.02 7.77 -3.20
N PHE A 190 -14.90 7.58 -2.52
CA PHE A 190 -14.87 7.00 -1.19
C PHE A 190 -15.07 8.01 -0.05
N VAL A 191 -14.82 9.31 -0.28
CA VAL A 191 -15.12 10.33 0.73
C VAL A 191 -16.63 10.48 0.95
N PRO A 192 -17.49 10.60 -0.08
CA PRO A 192 -18.95 10.62 0.13
C PRO A 192 -19.46 9.35 0.82
N ILE A 193 -18.96 8.16 0.42
CA ILE A 193 -19.35 6.89 1.04
C ILE A 193 -19.02 6.89 2.54
N GLY A 194 -17.80 7.25 2.89
CA GLY A 194 -17.36 7.30 4.29
C GLY A 194 -18.05 8.41 5.08
N ALA A 195 -18.31 9.55 4.46
CA ALA A 195 -19.02 10.66 5.11
C ALA A 195 -20.48 10.29 5.48
N VAL A 196 -21.18 9.61 4.57
CA VAL A 196 -22.54 9.13 4.82
C VAL A 196 -22.57 8.10 5.97
N GLN A 197 -21.59 7.19 6.00
CA GLN A 197 -21.51 6.15 7.03
C GLN A 197 -21.06 6.69 8.40
N ALA A 198 -20.19 7.68 8.43
CA ALA A 198 -19.73 8.31 9.68
C ALA A 198 -20.74 9.32 10.25
N GLY A 199 -21.62 9.86 9.41
CA GLY A 199 -22.63 10.83 9.82
C GLY A 199 -22.05 12.11 10.42
N ASP A 200 -22.75 12.66 11.42
CA ASP A 200 -22.38 13.95 12.04
C ASP A 200 -21.05 13.90 12.80
N ALA A 201 -20.61 12.72 13.22
CA ALA A 201 -19.35 12.55 13.94
C ALA A 201 -18.13 13.05 13.14
N LEU A 202 -18.21 12.98 11.81
CA LEU A 202 -17.13 13.43 10.91
C LEU A 202 -16.87 14.95 10.99
N TRP A 203 -17.89 15.73 11.39
CA TRP A 203 -17.84 17.20 11.38
C TRP A 203 -17.39 17.81 12.71
N HIS A 204 -17.05 16.99 13.70
CA HIS A 204 -16.51 17.49 14.96
C HIS A 204 -15.09 18.02 14.81
N TRP A 205 -14.85 19.26 15.20
CA TRP A 205 -13.53 19.89 15.15
C TRP A 205 -12.46 19.14 15.93
N SER A 206 -12.83 18.39 16.96
CA SER A 206 -11.92 17.64 17.81
C SER A 206 -11.19 16.51 17.07
N ILE A 207 -11.76 15.95 16.00
CA ILE A 207 -11.13 14.87 15.21
C ILE A 207 -10.17 15.39 14.16
N LEU A 208 -10.25 16.68 13.81
CA LEU A 208 -9.49 17.25 12.70
C LEU A 208 -7.96 17.16 12.89
N PRO A 209 -7.38 17.49 14.07
CA PRO A 209 -5.94 17.38 14.27
C PRO A 209 -5.44 15.95 14.11
N LEU A 210 -6.17 14.97 14.68
CA LEU A 210 -5.81 13.55 14.56
C LEU A 210 -6.05 13.04 13.14
N GLY A 211 -7.15 13.44 12.49
CA GLY A 211 -7.43 13.14 11.09
C GLY A 211 -6.36 13.69 10.15
N LEU A 212 -5.84 14.90 10.42
CA LEU A 212 -4.75 15.50 9.66
C LEU A 212 -3.43 14.71 9.87
N ALA A 213 -3.14 14.33 11.11
CA ALA A 213 -1.96 13.50 11.40
C ALA A 213 -2.02 12.16 10.65
N VAL A 214 -3.18 11.48 10.67
CA VAL A 214 -3.41 10.25 9.91
C VAL A 214 -3.25 10.50 8.40
N ALA A 215 -3.82 11.58 7.85
CA ALA A 215 -3.72 11.91 6.43
C ALA A 215 -2.27 12.16 5.99
N VAL A 216 -1.48 12.84 6.83
CA VAL A 216 -0.05 13.06 6.56
C VAL A 216 0.72 11.76 6.64
N LEU A 217 0.59 11.01 7.75
CA LEU A 217 1.40 9.82 8.02
C LEU A 217 1.05 8.64 7.13
N SER A 218 -0.21 8.49 6.73
CA SER A 218 -0.66 7.32 5.96
C SER A 218 -0.99 7.59 4.49
N THR A 219 -0.93 8.85 4.03
CA THR A 219 -1.23 9.18 2.63
C THR A 219 -0.22 10.15 2.03
N ALA A 220 -0.16 11.39 2.49
CA ALA A 220 0.61 12.43 1.81
C ALA A 220 2.11 12.17 1.86
N LEU A 221 2.66 11.87 3.04
CA LEU A 221 4.08 11.61 3.23
C LEU A 221 4.50 10.28 2.60
N PRO A 222 3.91 9.11 2.95
CA PRO A 222 4.41 7.84 2.45
C PRO A 222 4.27 7.70 0.94
N TYR A 223 3.17 8.06 0.32
CA TYR A 223 3.01 7.97 -1.13
C TYR A 223 3.99 8.85 -1.90
N SER A 224 4.31 10.03 -1.35
CA SER A 224 5.33 10.91 -1.94
C SER A 224 6.74 10.30 -1.83
N LEU A 225 7.09 9.75 -0.67
CA LEU A 225 8.39 9.12 -0.43
C LEU A 225 8.53 7.79 -1.20
N GLU A 226 7.48 6.97 -1.23
CA GLU A 226 7.43 5.73 -1.98
C GLU A 226 7.66 5.96 -3.47
N MET A 227 7.02 6.97 -4.05
CA MET A 227 7.21 7.32 -5.44
C MET A 227 8.63 7.82 -5.73
N ILE A 228 9.25 8.57 -4.81
CA ILE A 228 10.67 8.95 -4.91
C ILE A 228 11.55 7.70 -4.91
N ALA A 229 11.28 6.74 -4.04
CA ALA A 229 12.04 5.49 -3.98
C ALA A 229 11.82 4.64 -5.25
N LEU A 230 10.57 4.50 -5.70
CA LEU A 230 10.19 3.73 -6.88
C LEU A 230 10.87 4.23 -8.16
N THR A 231 11.03 5.54 -8.29
CA THR A 231 11.69 6.16 -9.46
C THR A 231 13.22 6.07 -9.40
N ARG A 232 13.81 5.73 -8.25
CA ARG A 232 15.27 5.75 -8.04
C ARG A 232 15.87 4.38 -7.75
N LEU A 233 15.07 3.45 -7.23
CA LEU A 233 15.52 2.09 -6.96
C LEU A 233 15.26 1.18 -8.15
N PRO A 234 16.14 0.18 -8.40
CA PRO A 234 15.82 -0.91 -9.29
C PRO A 234 14.55 -1.62 -8.79
N THR A 235 13.63 -1.98 -9.67
CA THR A 235 12.35 -2.62 -9.37
C THR A 235 12.51 -3.82 -8.42
N ARG A 236 13.56 -4.61 -8.62
CA ARG A 236 13.90 -5.74 -7.76
C ARG A 236 14.21 -5.32 -6.32
N THR A 237 15.03 -4.29 -6.12
CA THR A 237 15.39 -3.78 -4.79
C THR A 237 14.16 -3.19 -4.09
N PHE A 238 13.36 -2.43 -4.84
CA PHE A 238 12.11 -1.87 -4.34
C PHE A 238 11.16 -2.99 -3.87
N GLY A 239 10.88 -4.00 -4.71
CA GLY A 239 10.02 -5.12 -4.36
C GLY A 239 10.53 -5.94 -3.16
N THR A 240 11.87 -6.17 -3.07
CA THR A 240 12.45 -6.85 -1.90
C THR A 240 12.26 -6.07 -0.62
N LEU A 241 12.41 -4.75 -0.66
CA LEU A 241 12.20 -3.90 0.51
C LEU A 241 10.71 -3.85 0.90
N MET A 242 9.80 -3.74 -0.06
CA MET A 242 8.36 -3.77 0.18
C MET A 242 7.89 -5.06 0.86
N SER A 243 8.60 -6.19 0.66
CA SER A 243 8.28 -7.44 1.38
C SER A 243 8.44 -7.36 2.90
N MET A 244 9.10 -6.34 3.41
CA MET A 244 9.21 -6.11 4.85
C MET A 244 7.97 -5.41 5.44
N GLU A 245 7.06 -4.96 4.61
CA GLU A 245 5.88 -4.19 5.04
C GLU A 245 5.02 -4.94 6.07
N PRO A 246 4.70 -6.24 5.90
CA PRO A 246 3.96 -6.99 6.92
C PRO A 246 4.69 -7.08 8.28
N ALA A 247 6.03 -7.14 8.27
CA ALA A 247 6.80 -7.13 9.51
C ALA A 247 6.72 -5.77 10.21
N LEU A 248 6.85 -4.68 9.47
CA LEU A 248 6.71 -3.33 10.02
C LEU A 248 5.29 -3.08 10.54
N ALA A 249 4.27 -3.59 9.85
CA ALA A 249 2.88 -3.54 10.31
C ALA A 249 2.68 -4.31 11.62
N ALA A 250 3.23 -5.53 11.71
CA ALA A 250 3.17 -6.35 12.93
C ALA A 250 3.85 -5.65 14.12
N VAL A 251 5.04 -5.09 13.90
CA VAL A 251 5.74 -4.31 14.94
C VAL A 251 4.93 -3.07 15.33
N SER A 252 4.37 -2.35 14.37
CA SER A 252 3.53 -1.18 14.63
C SER A 252 2.27 -1.55 15.43
N GLY A 253 1.60 -2.66 15.08
CA GLY A 253 0.45 -3.18 15.81
C GLY A 253 0.79 -3.55 17.27
N MET A 254 1.92 -4.23 17.47
CA MET A 254 2.39 -4.57 18.81
C MET A 254 2.74 -3.33 19.66
N VAL A 255 3.46 -2.36 19.08
CA VAL A 255 3.95 -1.18 19.81
C VAL A 255 2.84 -0.16 20.10
N PHE A 256 2.00 0.14 19.11
CA PHE A 256 1.01 1.21 19.22
C PHE A 256 -0.38 0.72 19.63
N LEU A 257 -0.73 -0.52 19.31
CA LEU A 257 -2.07 -1.05 19.55
C LEU A 257 -2.11 -2.13 20.65
N GLY A 258 -0.95 -2.57 21.14
CA GLY A 258 -0.87 -3.65 22.10
C GLY A 258 -1.32 -5.00 21.51
N GLU A 259 -1.29 -5.17 20.21
CA GLU A 259 -1.68 -6.41 19.54
C GLU A 259 -0.67 -7.51 19.89
N ALA A 260 -1.16 -8.69 20.30
CA ALA A 260 -0.34 -9.86 20.56
C ALA A 260 -0.50 -10.86 19.41
N LEU A 261 0.62 -11.29 18.84
CA LEU A 261 0.65 -12.32 17.80
C LEU A 261 1.08 -13.66 18.40
N MET A 262 0.39 -14.72 18.02
CA MET A 262 0.79 -16.08 18.39
C MET A 262 2.05 -16.51 17.63
N GLY A 263 2.84 -17.42 18.19
CA GLY A 263 4.05 -17.91 17.54
C GLY A 263 3.82 -18.46 16.12
N VAL A 264 2.68 -19.13 15.91
CA VAL A 264 2.27 -19.62 14.57
C VAL A 264 2.04 -18.47 13.60
N GLN A 265 1.43 -17.38 14.04
CA GLN A 265 1.19 -16.18 13.20
C GLN A 265 2.51 -15.49 12.84
N ILE A 266 3.46 -15.43 13.77
CA ILE A 266 4.79 -14.89 13.50
C ILE A 266 5.52 -15.75 12.46
N MET A 267 5.46 -17.08 12.57
CA MET A 267 6.03 -17.99 11.57
C MET A 267 5.37 -17.83 10.21
N ALA A 268 4.05 -17.67 10.18
CA ALA A 268 3.28 -17.42 8.95
C ALA A 268 3.67 -16.09 8.28
N LEU A 269 3.82 -15.02 9.06
CA LEU A 269 4.34 -13.73 8.56
C LEU A 269 5.74 -13.89 7.97
N CYS A 270 6.65 -14.58 8.67
CA CYS A 270 7.99 -14.86 8.17
C CYS A 270 7.96 -15.64 6.84
N ALA A 271 7.05 -16.60 6.69
CA ALA A 271 6.89 -17.39 5.47
C ALA A 271 6.40 -16.51 4.30
N ILE A 272 5.44 -15.60 4.52
CA ILE A 272 4.94 -14.67 3.50
C ILE A 272 6.04 -13.68 3.08
N ILE A 273 6.78 -13.13 4.04
CA ILE A 273 7.93 -12.25 3.78
C ILE A 273 8.99 -12.98 2.96
N ALA A 274 9.36 -14.20 3.37
CA ALA A 274 10.35 -15.02 2.66
C ALA A 274 9.88 -15.35 1.24
N ALA A 275 8.59 -15.67 1.03
CA ALA A 275 8.02 -15.92 -0.28
C ALA A 275 8.13 -14.68 -1.18
N SER A 276 7.78 -13.51 -0.67
CA SER A 276 7.84 -12.25 -1.40
C SER A 276 9.29 -11.86 -1.73
N MET A 277 10.19 -11.92 -0.77
CA MET A 277 11.63 -11.68 -0.99
C MET A 277 12.20 -12.65 -2.01
N GLY A 278 11.91 -13.95 -1.85
CA GLY A 278 12.39 -15.01 -2.73
C GLY A 278 11.90 -14.82 -4.17
N SER A 279 10.60 -14.53 -4.36
CA SER A 279 10.04 -14.26 -5.68
C SER A 279 10.74 -13.07 -6.34
N THR A 280 10.91 -11.96 -5.60
CA THR A 280 11.58 -10.75 -6.10
C THR A 280 13.07 -11.00 -6.42
N LEU A 281 13.77 -11.79 -5.61
CA LEU A 281 15.18 -12.11 -5.80
C LEU A 281 15.42 -13.09 -6.96
N THR A 282 14.45 -13.92 -7.31
CA THR A 282 14.55 -14.89 -8.40
C THR A 282 14.15 -14.32 -9.77
N ILE A 283 13.53 -13.14 -9.84
CA ILE A 283 13.25 -12.45 -11.11
C ILE A 283 14.59 -12.16 -11.84
N ARG A 284 14.74 -12.69 -13.06
CA ARG A 284 15.90 -12.31 -13.91
C ARG A 284 15.78 -10.86 -14.37
N ARG A 285 16.91 -10.16 -14.44
CA ARG A 285 17.03 -8.92 -15.22
C ARG A 285 16.63 -9.24 -16.66
N GLU A 286 15.52 -8.70 -17.14
CA GLU A 286 15.36 -8.57 -18.58
C GLU A 286 16.51 -7.73 -19.12
N PRO A 287 17.17 -8.13 -20.22
CA PRO A 287 18.16 -7.29 -20.87
C PRO A 287 17.42 -5.99 -21.23
N GLN A 288 17.92 -4.86 -20.75
CA GLN A 288 17.43 -3.56 -21.23
C GLN A 288 17.59 -3.57 -22.75
N ILE A 289 16.47 -3.52 -23.46
CA ILE A 289 16.46 -3.30 -24.91
C ILE A 289 17.17 -1.95 -25.07
N LYS A 290 18.42 -2.02 -25.60
CA LYS A 290 19.14 -0.83 -26.01
C LYS A 290 18.20 -0.05 -26.90
N GLN A 291 17.84 1.17 -26.50
CA GLN A 291 17.23 2.11 -27.42
C GLN A 291 18.14 2.19 -28.62
N VAL A 292 17.65 1.68 -29.74
CA VAL A 292 18.33 1.82 -31.02
C VAL A 292 18.26 3.30 -31.34
N ASP A 293 19.40 3.98 -31.26
CA ASP A 293 19.54 5.34 -31.73
C ASP A 293 19.16 5.31 -33.23
N VAL A 294 17.94 5.73 -33.55
CA VAL A 294 17.53 6.05 -34.88
C VAL A 294 18.17 7.41 -35.20
N LYS A 295 19.28 7.34 -36.00
CA LYS A 295 19.90 8.51 -36.61
C LYS A 295 18.97 9.13 -37.66
#